data_ccc3992a121cfb9e7d4c25d1c63e1bde
#
_entry.id   ccc3992a121cfb9e7d4c25d1c63e1bde
#
_cell.length_a   1.000
_cell.length_b   1.000
_cell.length_c   1.000
_cell.angle_alpha   90.00
_cell.angle_beta   90.00
_cell.angle_gamma   90.00
#
_symmetry.space_group_name_H-M   'P 1'
#
loop_
_entity.id
_entity.type
_entity.pdbx_description
1 polymer ?
#
loop_
_entity_poly.entity_id
_entity_poly.type
_entity_poly.pdbx_seq_one_letter_code
_entity_poly.pdbx_strand_id
1 'polypeptide(L)'
;MTTFLGIDLSWSMDPNPNSSGACLLNEKGKVLEMKHVGKDEEIIKLAHEHEADYIGIDAPLKIPNKEGARPVERELARRGRPAYPANQKFFNKHYGGIRGERLVEKFKENNYPFIERTEDEEKGVIEVYPNPTIKALLGEIPSYKNVKKEQVKKGISKIWEKLKDTQLPVKIDLESFKDPFIDKELEGLLSKELKRKGDLLDSFFCAYVLLLDYKDISSVELIGNKQEGYILTLIENNDRLTDFMK
;
A
#
# COMPACT_ATOMS: atom_id res chain seq x y z
N MET A 1 6.10 -10.84 17.97
CA MET A 1 6.13 -11.18 16.52
C MET A 1 5.59 -9.95 15.79
N THR A 2 6.41 -9.31 14.99
CA THR A 2 6.07 -8.05 14.35
C THR A 2 5.00 -8.23 13.27
N THR A 3 4.01 -7.34 13.28
CA THR A 3 2.82 -7.39 12.41
C THR A 3 2.68 -6.07 11.63
N PHE A 4 2.40 -6.19 10.33
CA PHE A 4 2.28 -5.09 9.39
C PHE A 4 0.87 -5.02 8.84
N LEU A 5 0.22 -3.87 8.98
CA LEU A 5 -1.10 -3.59 8.41
C LEU A 5 -0.94 -2.68 7.19
N GLY A 6 -1.24 -3.18 6.00
CA GLY A 6 -1.32 -2.39 4.79
C GLY A 6 -2.74 -1.93 4.48
N ILE A 7 -2.91 -0.69 4.09
CA ILE A 7 -4.19 -0.07 3.76
C ILE A 7 -4.14 0.62 2.38
N ASP A 8 -4.95 0.16 1.43
CA ASP A 8 -5.30 0.95 0.24
C ASP A 8 -6.49 1.84 0.60
N LEU A 9 -6.21 3.09 0.97
CA LEU A 9 -7.17 4.00 1.58
C LEU A 9 -8.08 4.66 0.54
N SER A 10 -9.39 4.51 0.68
CA SER A 10 -10.34 5.38 -0.03
C SER A 10 -10.19 6.83 0.44
N TRP A 11 -10.00 7.77 -0.48
CA TRP A 11 -9.73 9.17 -0.15
C TRP A 11 -10.94 9.98 0.31
N SER A 12 -12.17 9.45 0.13
CA SER A 12 -13.40 10.13 0.56
C SER A 12 -13.43 10.38 2.06
N MET A 13 -13.83 11.58 2.48
CA MET A 13 -14.07 11.91 3.88
C MET A 13 -15.28 11.17 4.49
N ASP A 14 -16.22 10.76 3.64
CA ASP A 14 -17.35 9.89 3.97
C ASP A 14 -17.24 8.57 3.19
N PRO A 15 -16.37 7.65 3.61
CA PRO A 15 -16.18 6.41 2.92
C PRO A 15 -17.40 5.49 3.09
N ASN A 16 -17.84 4.90 1.99
CA ASN A 16 -18.82 3.83 2.05
C ASN A 16 -18.23 2.61 2.79
N PRO A 17 -19.05 1.77 3.41
CA PRO A 17 -18.59 0.52 3.98
C PRO A 17 -17.78 -0.29 2.98
N ASN A 18 -16.66 -0.84 3.45
CA ASN A 18 -15.75 -1.65 2.62
C ASN A 18 -15.15 -0.91 1.40
N SER A 19 -14.84 0.37 1.54
CA SER A 19 -14.26 1.18 0.46
C SER A 19 -12.73 1.19 0.42
N SER A 20 -12.07 0.70 1.46
CA SER A 20 -10.61 0.56 1.56
C SER A 20 -10.23 -0.91 1.63
N GLY A 21 -9.09 -1.29 1.05
CA GLY A 21 -8.49 -2.61 1.23
C GLY A 21 -7.61 -2.63 2.47
N ALA A 22 -7.57 -3.76 3.18
CA ALA A 22 -6.69 -4.00 4.32
C ALA A 22 -6.05 -5.38 4.23
N CYS A 23 -4.74 -5.46 4.50
CA CYS A 23 -3.97 -6.70 4.54
C CYS A 23 -3.05 -6.72 5.76
N LEU A 24 -3.05 -7.81 6.49
CA LEU A 24 -2.17 -8.07 7.62
C LEU A 24 -1.12 -9.11 7.24
N LEU A 25 0.16 -8.76 7.43
CA LEU A 25 1.32 -9.64 7.30
C LEU A 25 2.06 -9.74 8.63
N ASN A 26 2.73 -10.84 8.86
CA ASN A 26 3.71 -10.93 9.94
C ASN A 26 5.16 -10.86 9.41
N GLU A 27 6.13 -10.77 10.32
CA GLU A 27 7.57 -10.70 10.01
C GLU A 27 8.15 -11.90 9.25
N LYS A 28 7.39 -13.01 9.15
CA LYS A 28 7.74 -14.20 8.38
C LYS A 28 7.12 -14.20 6.98
N GLY A 29 6.43 -13.11 6.60
CA GLY A 29 5.75 -13.00 5.32
C GLY A 29 4.42 -13.77 5.23
N LYS A 30 3.87 -14.24 6.35
CA LYS A 30 2.58 -14.92 6.37
C LYS A 30 1.44 -13.90 6.29
N VAL A 31 0.52 -14.11 5.35
CA VAL A 31 -0.74 -13.36 5.27
C VAL A 31 -1.66 -13.86 6.40
N LEU A 32 -2.00 -12.97 7.33
CA LEU A 32 -2.87 -13.28 8.46
C LEU A 32 -4.34 -13.01 8.13
N GLU A 33 -4.61 -11.88 7.48
CA GLU A 33 -5.95 -11.48 7.08
C GLU A 33 -5.91 -10.55 5.86
N MET A 34 -6.93 -10.64 5.01
CA MET A 34 -7.28 -9.63 4.01
C MET A 34 -8.77 -9.35 4.06
N LYS A 35 -9.14 -8.10 4.19
CA LYS A 35 -10.55 -7.69 4.19
C LYS A 35 -10.75 -6.25 3.72
N HIS A 36 -12.01 -5.88 3.50
CA HIS A 36 -12.38 -4.49 3.25
C HIS A 36 -12.83 -3.83 4.54
N VAL A 37 -12.44 -2.57 4.69
CA VAL A 37 -12.83 -1.69 5.79
C VAL A 37 -13.38 -0.38 5.22
N GLY A 38 -14.23 0.31 5.96
CA GLY A 38 -14.83 1.56 5.51
C GLY A 38 -14.35 2.75 6.34
N LYS A 39 -14.79 2.81 7.57
CA LYS A 39 -14.58 3.94 8.47
C LYS A 39 -13.18 3.94 9.09
N ASP A 40 -12.70 5.11 9.49
CA ASP A 40 -11.42 5.25 10.17
C ASP A 40 -11.37 4.44 11.48
N GLU A 41 -12.49 4.39 12.22
CA GLU A 41 -12.62 3.62 13.46
C GLU A 41 -12.46 2.11 13.23
N GLU A 42 -12.91 1.60 12.07
CA GLU A 42 -12.71 0.19 11.70
C GLU A 42 -11.24 -0.10 11.39
N ILE A 43 -10.52 0.83 10.76
CA ILE A 43 -9.08 0.71 10.49
C ILE A 43 -8.28 0.71 11.79
N ILE A 44 -8.57 1.65 12.70
CA ILE A 44 -7.91 1.74 14.01
C ILE A 44 -8.21 0.50 14.86
N LYS A 45 -9.47 0.05 14.88
CA LYS A 45 -9.88 -1.16 15.57
C LYS A 45 -9.11 -2.38 15.03
N LEU A 46 -8.98 -2.52 13.72
CA LEU A 46 -8.22 -3.60 13.09
C LEU A 46 -6.74 -3.59 13.53
N ALA A 47 -6.11 -2.41 13.57
CA ALA A 47 -4.74 -2.27 14.04
C ALA A 47 -4.58 -2.74 15.49
N HIS A 48 -5.53 -2.39 16.38
CA HIS A 48 -5.52 -2.82 17.78
C HIS A 48 -5.82 -4.31 17.97
N GLU A 49 -6.84 -4.84 17.27
CA GLU A 49 -7.25 -6.26 17.38
C GLU A 49 -6.12 -7.23 17.01
N HIS A 50 -5.24 -6.82 16.09
CA HIS A 50 -4.12 -7.61 15.64
C HIS A 50 -2.77 -7.13 16.18
N GLU A 51 -2.78 -6.18 17.12
CA GLU A 51 -1.56 -5.61 17.70
C GLU A 51 -0.54 -5.23 16.61
N ALA A 52 -1.04 -4.59 15.52
CA ALA A 52 -0.18 -4.20 14.42
C ALA A 52 0.88 -3.21 14.89
N ASP A 53 2.15 -3.50 14.63
CA ASP A 53 3.25 -2.60 14.98
C ASP A 53 3.35 -1.46 13.96
N TYR A 54 3.26 -1.77 12.68
CA TYR A 54 3.42 -0.78 11.61
C TYR A 54 2.22 -0.77 10.67
N ILE A 55 1.75 0.44 10.33
CA ILE A 55 0.61 0.68 9.43
C ILE A 55 1.08 1.42 8.19
N GLY A 56 1.06 0.78 7.02
CA GLY A 56 1.38 1.37 5.71
C GLY A 56 0.11 1.79 4.97
N ILE A 57 0.02 3.06 4.60
CA ILE A 57 -1.18 3.61 4.00
C ILE A 57 -0.87 4.16 2.60
N ASP A 58 -1.55 3.65 1.57
CA ASP A 58 -1.54 4.20 0.21
C ASP A 58 -2.50 5.40 0.14
N ALA A 59 -2.06 6.49 0.70
CA ALA A 59 -2.70 7.80 0.57
C ALA A 59 -1.73 8.88 1.04
N PRO A 60 -1.86 10.13 0.54
CA PRO A 60 -1.08 11.24 1.07
C PRO A 60 -1.41 11.50 2.54
N LEU A 61 -0.42 11.35 3.42
CA LEU A 61 -0.55 11.52 4.87
C LEU A 61 -0.06 12.90 5.36
N LYS A 62 0.58 13.66 4.46
CA LYS A 62 1.01 15.04 4.70
C LYS A 62 0.92 15.84 3.40
N ILE A 63 0.06 16.86 3.34
CA ILE A 63 -0.15 17.74 2.17
C ILE A 63 -0.01 19.21 2.59
N PRO A 64 1.22 19.75 2.67
CA PRO A 64 1.43 21.15 3.07
C PRO A 64 1.09 22.16 1.95
N ASN A 65 1.13 21.74 0.68
CA ASN A 65 0.95 22.58 -0.49
C ASN A 65 -0.55 22.82 -0.80
N LYS A 66 -0.87 24.06 -1.11
CA LYS A 66 -2.24 24.45 -1.52
C LYS A 66 -2.61 23.94 -2.91
N GLU A 67 -1.69 24.00 -3.86
CA GLU A 67 -1.86 23.61 -5.27
C GLU A 67 -0.62 22.89 -5.80
N GLY A 68 -0.76 22.21 -6.94
CA GLY A 68 0.33 21.48 -7.59
C GLY A 68 0.66 20.15 -6.90
N ALA A 69 1.77 19.55 -7.29
CA ALA A 69 2.26 18.30 -6.71
C ALA A 69 3.24 18.57 -5.54
N ARG A 70 3.27 17.69 -4.55
CA ARG A 70 4.30 17.69 -3.50
C ARG A 70 5.69 17.43 -4.11
N PRO A 71 6.79 17.77 -3.41
CA PRO A 71 8.15 17.44 -3.88
C PRO A 71 8.34 15.95 -4.17
N VAL A 72 7.81 15.07 -3.33
CA VAL A 72 7.91 13.61 -3.48
C VAL A 72 7.28 13.11 -4.79
N GLU A 73 6.12 13.61 -5.18
CA GLU A 73 5.45 13.20 -6.42
C GLU A 73 6.20 13.68 -7.66
N ARG A 74 6.79 14.88 -7.60
CA ARG A 74 7.66 15.38 -8.68
C ARG A 74 8.91 14.53 -8.83
N GLU A 75 9.50 14.09 -7.71
CA GLU A 75 10.68 13.22 -7.72
C GLU A 75 10.34 11.82 -8.27
N LEU A 76 9.24 11.23 -7.83
CA LEU A 76 8.73 9.96 -8.39
C LEU A 76 8.49 10.06 -9.91
N ALA A 77 7.90 11.17 -10.38
CA ALA A 77 7.67 11.40 -11.80
C ALA A 77 9.00 11.46 -12.59
N ARG A 78 10.04 12.13 -12.07
CA ARG A 78 11.38 12.15 -12.70
C ARG A 78 12.00 10.76 -12.82
N ARG A 79 11.71 9.89 -11.86
CA ARG A 79 12.17 8.48 -11.86
C ARG A 79 11.29 7.55 -12.71
N GLY A 80 10.31 8.09 -13.46
CA GLY A 80 9.38 7.29 -14.27
C GLY A 80 8.39 6.46 -13.46
N ARG A 81 8.07 6.92 -12.24
CA ARG A 81 7.11 6.30 -11.30
C ARG A 81 6.08 7.34 -10.85
N PRO A 82 5.30 7.96 -11.76
CA PRO A 82 4.40 9.04 -11.40
C PRO A 82 3.35 8.58 -10.38
N ALA A 83 3.21 9.36 -9.32
CA ALA A 83 2.09 9.30 -8.40
C ALA A 83 1.07 10.40 -8.73
N TYR A 84 -0.15 10.27 -8.20
CA TYR A 84 -1.18 11.28 -8.38
C TYR A 84 -0.80 12.57 -7.61
N PRO A 85 -0.84 13.77 -8.24
CA PRO A 85 -0.49 15.02 -7.58
C PRO A 85 -1.41 15.33 -6.40
N ALA A 86 -0.87 15.40 -5.19
CA ALA A 86 -1.62 15.72 -3.99
C ALA A 86 -1.51 17.21 -3.63
N ASN A 87 -2.64 17.87 -3.41
CA ASN A 87 -2.72 19.23 -2.88
C ASN A 87 -4.07 19.50 -2.19
N GLN A 88 -4.07 20.46 -1.27
CA GLN A 88 -5.24 20.79 -0.45
C GLN A 88 -6.47 21.18 -1.29
N LYS A 89 -6.29 22.00 -2.35
CA LYS A 89 -7.39 22.44 -3.21
C LYS A 89 -8.10 21.27 -3.89
N PHE A 90 -7.31 20.33 -4.43
CA PHE A 90 -7.83 19.14 -5.09
C PHE A 90 -8.62 18.26 -4.10
N PHE A 91 -8.02 17.92 -2.95
CA PHE A 91 -8.65 17.05 -1.95
C PHE A 91 -9.92 17.67 -1.35
N ASN A 92 -9.89 18.96 -0.99
CA ASN A 92 -11.06 19.66 -0.47
C ASN A 92 -12.21 19.69 -1.51
N LYS A 93 -11.89 19.94 -2.79
CA LYS A 93 -12.88 20.01 -3.85
C LYS A 93 -13.53 18.66 -4.16
N HIS A 94 -12.73 17.57 -4.21
CA HIS A 94 -13.19 16.28 -4.73
C HIS A 94 -13.56 15.26 -3.66
N TYR A 95 -12.99 15.39 -2.46
CA TYR A 95 -13.15 14.41 -1.37
C TYR A 95 -13.66 15.01 -0.06
N GLY A 96 -13.85 16.33 0.01
CA GLY A 96 -14.34 17.03 1.19
C GLY A 96 -13.29 17.28 2.28
N GLY A 97 -12.00 16.93 1.99
CA GLY A 97 -10.88 17.07 2.91
C GLY A 97 -9.79 16.05 2.65
N ILE A 98 -8.79 16.01 3.53
CA ILE A 98 -7.64 15.13 3.42
C ILE A 98 -7.79 14.00 4.45
N ARG A 99 -8.40 12.90 4.05
CA ARG A 99 -8.65 11.76 4.94
C ARG A 99 -7.37 11.15 5.50
N GLY A 100 -6.29 11.10 4.70
CA GLY A 100 -5.00 10.59 5.16
C GLY A 100 -4.46 11.34 6.37
N GLU A 101 -4.46 12.69 6.32
CA GLU A 101 -4.03 13.52 7.45
C GLU A 101 -4.93 13.32 8.68
N ARG A 102 -6.27 13.28 8.50
CA ARG A 102 -7.20 13.00 9.58
C ARG A 102 -6.94 11.63 10.24
N LEU A 103 -6.68 10.62 9.43
CA LEU A 103 -6.41 9.27 9.92
C LEU A 103 -5.10 9.21 10.72
N VAL A 104 -4.06 9.92 10.29
CA VAL A 104 -2.80 10.06 11.04
C VAL A 104 -3.05 10.67 12.43
N GLU A 105 -3.86 11.75 12.53
CA GLU A 105 -4.14 12.34 13.84
C GLU A 105 -4.88 11.34 14.76
N LYS A 106 -5.87 10.60 14.24
CA LYS A 106 -6.54 9.55 15.00
C LYS A 106 -5.59 8.42 15.43
N PHE A 107 -4.64 8.03 14.58
CA PHE A 107 -3.64 7.05 14.95
C PHE A 107 -2.70 7.55 16.04
N LYS A 108 -2.30 8.84 16.03
CA LYS A 108 -1.51 9.45 17.11
C LYS A 108 -2.24 9.43 18.44
N GLU A 109 -3.56 9.73 18.46
CA GLU A 109 -4.42 9.63 19.64
C GLU A 109 -4.48 8.18 20.18
N ASN A 110 -4.19 7.20 19.35
CA ASN A 110 -4.13 5.77 19.66
C ASN A 110 -2.70 5.23 19.83
N ASN A 111 -1.72 6.09 20.10
CA ASN A 111 -0.32 5.78 20.33
C ASN A 111 0.41 5.16 19.10
N TYR A 112 0.01 5.51 17.88
CA TYR A 112 0.75 5.22 16.66
C TYR A 112 1.29 6.52 16.07
N PRO A 113 2.56 6.87 16.30
CA PRO A 113 3.16 8.07 15.72
C PRO A 113 3.26 7.99 14.20
N PHE A 114 3.26 9.16 13.54
CA PHE A 114 3.62 9.25 12.13
C PHE A 114 5.14 9.20 12.02
N ILE A 115 5.69 8.18 11.38
CA ILE A 115 7.13 7.88 11.26
C ILE A 115 7.54 7.77 9.80
N GLU A 116 8.81 7.80 9.49
CA GLU A 116 9.34 7.71 8.12
C GLU A 116 9.75 6.28 7.78
N ARG A 117 10.32 5.53 8.76
CA ARG A 117 10.76 4.14 8.62
C ARG A 117 10.39 3.30 9.84
N THR A 118 10.40 2.00 9.66
CA THR A 118 10.12 1.03 10.74
C THR A 118 11.21 1.02 11.81
N GLU A 119 12.42 1.52 11.54
CA GLU A 119 13.49 1.66 12.52
C GLU A 119 13.36 2.88 13.45
N ASP A 120 12.51 3.85 13.09
CA ASP A 120 12.39 5.10 13.85
C ASP A 120 11.74 4.90 15.23
N GLU A 121 10.77 3.98 15.32
CA GLU A 121 9.98 3.71 16.53
C GLU A 121 9.52 2.25 16.56
N GLU A 122 9.15 1.73 17.73
CA GLU A 122 8.63 0.37 17.88
C GLU A 122 7.30 0.13 17.15
N LYS A 123 6.56 1.21 16.85
CA LYS A 123 5.32 1.17 16.08
C LYS A 123 5.02 2.52 15.42
N GLY A 124 4.23 2.50 14.35
CA GLY A 124 3.84 3.77 13.71
C GLY A 124 3.10 3.64 12.40
N VAL A 125 2.77 4.81 11.85
CA VAL A 125 2.07 4.97 10.56
C VAL A 125 3.03 5.55 9.53
N ILE A 126 3.04 4.98 8.33
CA ILE A 126 3.95 5.31 7.24
C ILE A 126 3.17 5.50 5.95
N GLU A 127 3.47 6.56 5.18
CA GLU A 127 2.95 6.70 3.82
C GLU A 127 3.72 5.79 2.85
N VAL A 128 3.00 4.93 2.13
CA VAL A 128 3.58 3.99 1.18
C VAL A 128 2.93 4.12 -0.20
N TYR A 129 3.60 3.63 -1.24
CA TYR A 129 3.06 3.63 -2.61
C TYR A 129 3.30 2.28 -3.31
N PRO A 130 2.23 1.48 -3.56
CA PRO A 130 2.35 0.12 -4.08
C PRO A 130 2.92 0.01 -5.50
N ASN A 131 2.57 0.93 -6.41
CA ASN A 131 2.88 0.80 -7.82
C ASN A 131 4.39 0.66 -8.14
N PRO A 132 5.30 1.48 -7.58
CA PRO A 132 6.73 1.27 -7.80
C PRO A 132 7.20 -0.10 -7.30
N THR A 133 6.66 -0.54 -6.15
CA THR A 133 6.96 -1.85 -5.56
C THR A 133 6.53 -3.00 -6.48
N ILE A 134 5.31 -2.95 -7.03
CA ILE A 134 4.83 -3.95 -8.00
C ILE A 134 5.78 -4.02 -9.19
N LYS A 135 6.17 -2.86 -9.72
CA LYS A 135 7.09 -2.82 -10.86
C LYS A 135 8.47 -3.34 -10.53
N ALA A 136 9.03 -2.95 -9.38
CA ALA A 136 10.35 -3.40 -8.95
C ALA A 136 10.40 -4.92 -8.77
N LEU A 137 9.36 -5.52 -8.17
CA LEU A 137 9.30 -6.96 -7.94
C LEU A 137 8.99 -7.77 -9.21
N LEU A 138 8.15 -7.26 -10.10
CA LEU A 138 7.61 -8.03 -11.23
C LEU A 138 8.14 -7.60 -12.60
N GLY A 139 8.95 -6.54 -12.67
CA GLY A 139 9.47 -5.94 -13.89
C GLY A 139 8.44 -5.12 -14.70
N GLU A 140 7.15 -5.27 -14.39
CA GLU A 140 6.05 -4.57 -15.06
C GLU A 140 4.88 -4.34 -14.09
N ILE A 141 3.98 -3.43 -14.45
CA ILE A 141 2.68 -3.28 -13.78
C ILE A 141 1.61 -3.77 -14.76
N PRO A 142 1.06 -4.98 -14.59
CA PRO A 142 -0.07 -5.44 -15.38
C PRO A 142 -1.29 -4.52 -15.21
N SER A 143 -2.10 -4.35 -16.25
CA SER A 143 -3.30 -3.52 -16.19
C SER A 143 -4.38 -4.18 -15.32
N TYR A 144 -4.51 -3.78 -14.06
CA TYR A 144 -5.48 -4.33 -13.09
C TYR A 144 -6.44 -3.27 -12.50
N LYS A 145 -6.29 -2.00 -12.84
CA LYS A 145 -7.17 -0.88 -12.44
C LYS A 145 -7.47 0.03 -13.65
N ASN A 146 -8.64 0.65 -13.67
CA ASN A 146 -9.06 1.65 -14.67
C ASN A 146 -9.06 1.18 -16.14
N VAL A 147 -9.26 -0.10 -16.39
CA VAL A 147 -9.33 -0.72 -17.71
C VAL A 147 -10.57 -1.60 -17.84
N LYS A 148 -10.79 -2.22 -19.00
CA LYS A 148 -11.94 -3.14 -19.23
C LYS A 148 -11.91 -4.31 -18.24
N LYS A 149 -13.07 -4.79 -17.83
CA LYS A 149 -13.28 -5.87 -16.85
C LYS A 149 -12.34 -7.07 -17.04
N GLU A 150 -12.26 -7.59 -18.25
CA GLU A 150 -11.41 -8.75 -18.55
C GLU A 150 -9.92 -8.47 -18.40
N GLN A 151 -9.48 -7.24 -18.66
CA GLN A 151 -8.10 -6.83 -18.44
C GLN A 151 -7.79 -6.70 -16.95
N VAL A 152 -8.74 -6.17 -16.15
CA VAL A 152 -8.62 -6.10 -14.68
C VAL A 152 -8.44 -7.51 -14.11
N LYS A 153 -9.32 -8.45 -14.48
CA LYS A 153 -9.23 -9.83 -14.03
C LYS A 153 -7.87 -10.44 -14.35
N LYS A 154 -7.47 -10.40 -15.62
CA LYS A 154 -6.16 -10.93 -16.07
C LYS A 154 -4.99 -10.25 -15.38
N GLY A 155 -5.07 -8.93 -15.15
CA GLY A 155 -4.03 -8.18 -14.46
C GLY A 155 -3.85 -8.62 -13.01
N ILE A 156 -4.95 -8.79 -12.27
CA ILE A 156 -4.93 -9.26 -10.88
C ILE A 156 -4.33 -10.67 -10.80
N SER A 157 -4.86 -11.64 -11.58
CA SER A 157 -4.33 -13.00 -11.62
C SER A 157 -2.84 -13.02 -11.96
N LYS A 158 -2.44 -12.26 -13.00
CA LYS A 158 -1.04 -12.20 -13.43
C LYS A 158 -0.08 -11.67 -12.35
N ILE A 159 -0.48 -10.62 -11.63
CA ILE A 159 0.32 -10.08 -10.52
C ILE A 159 0.47 -11.16 -9.44
N TRP A 160 -0.65 -11.76 -9.05
CA TRP A 160 -0.66 -12.73 -7.96
C TRP A 160 0.10 -14.02 -8.26
N GLU A 161 -0.03 -14.55 -9.48
CA GLU A 161 0.77 -15.70 -9.95
C GLU A 161 2.26 -15.38 -9.98
N LYS A 162 2.63 -14.22 -10.54
CA LYS A 162 4.03 -13.79 -10.54
C LYS A 162 4.61 -13.68 -9.13
N LEU A 163 3.84 -13.20 -8.14
CA LEU A 163 4.30 -13.16 -6.74
C LEU A 163 4.61 -14.56 -6.19
N LYS A 164 3.87 -15.59 -6.60
CA LYS A 164 4.12 -16.98 -6.18
C LYS A 164 5.39 -17.57 -6.82
N ASP A 165 5.65 -17.21 -8.06
CA ASP A 165 6.74 -17.77 -8.87
C ASP A 165 8.04 -16.95 -8.77
N THR A 166 7.98 -15.68 -8.37
CA THR A 166 9.14 -14.79 -8.30
C THR A 166 9.92 -15.06 -7.01
N GLN A 167 11.25 -15.05 -7.13
CA GLN A 167 12.12 -15.04 -5.97
C GLN A 167 12.03 -13.66 -5.30
N LEU A 168 11.17 -13.56 -4.29
CA LEU A 168 10.96 -12.34 -3.53
C LEU A 168 12.07 -12.12 -2.50
N PRO A 169 12.45 -10.86 -2.18
CA PRO A 169 13.43 -10.56 -1.12
C PRO A 169 13.04 -11.16 0.25
N VAL A 170 11.74 -11.16 0.55
CA VAL A 170 11.16 -11.91 1.68
C VAL A 170 10.07 -12.82 1.14
N LYS A 171 10.21 -14.13 1.34
CA LYS A 171 9.22 -15.11 0.89
C LYS A 171 7.86 -14.86 1.54
N ILE A 172 6.80 -14.97 0.74
CA ILE A 172 5.41 -14.88 1.23
C ILE A 172 4.87 -16.27 1.49
N ASP A 173 4.30 -16.46 2.69
CA ASP A 173 3.59 -17.69 3.07
C ASP A 173 2.09 -17.54 2.78
N LEU A 174 1.61 -18.27 1.80
CA LEU A 174 0.22 -18.33 1.36
C LEU A 174 -0.46 -19.66 1.68
N GLU A 175 0.25 -20.62 2.29
CA GLU A 175 -0.25 -22.00 2.46
C GLU A 175 -1.53 -22.08 3.29
N SER A 176 -1.66 -21.21 4.29
CA SER A 176 -2.83 -21.18 5.18
C SER A 176 -3.86 -20.09 4.81
N PHE A 177 -3.65 -19.38 3.71
CA PHE A 177 -4.47 -18.27 3.30
C PHE A 177 -5.44 -18.66 2.17
N LYS A 178 -6.73 -18.42 2.36
CA LYS A 178 -7.71 -18.60 1.28
C LYS A 178 -7.48 -17.53 0.21
N ASP A 179 -6.84 -17.92 -0.87
CA ASP A 179 -6.42 -17.06 -1.96
C ASP A 179 -7.62 -16.39 -2.66
N PRO A 180 -7.80 -15.06 -2.54
CA PRO A 180 -8.93 -14.36 -3.13
C PRO A 180 -8.71 -13.97 -4.60
N PHE A 181 -7.56 -14.30 -5.19
CA PHE A 181 -7.12 -13.81 -6.50
C PHE A 181 -7.00 -14.92 -7.54
N ILE A 182 -7.32 -16.17 -7.20
CA ILE A 182 -7.37 -17.26 -8.18
C ILE A 182 -8.52 -17.04 -9.16
N ASP A 183 -8.37 -17.54 -10.37
CA ASP A 183 -9.35 -17.33 -11.46
C ASP A 183 -10.78 -17.68 -11.08
N LYS A 184 -10.99 -18.77 -10.33
CA LYS A 184 -12.30 -19.18 -9.84
C LYS A 184 -12.97 -18.13 -8.93
N GLU A 185 -12.20 -17.44 -8.10
CA GLU A 185 -12.69 -16.39 -7.20
C GLU A 185 -12.89 -15.04 -7.94
N LEU A 186 -12.32 -14.89 -9.13
CA LEU A 186 -12.48 -13.71 -9.98
C LEU A 186 -13.53 -13.91 -11.06
N GLU A 187 -13.97 -15.15 -11.29
CA GLU A 187 -14.94 -15.48 -12.31
C GLU A 187 -16.34 -14.96 -11.94
N GLY A 188 -17.04 -14.39 -12.91
CA GLY A 188 -18.40 -13.87 -12.70
C GLY A 188 -18.48 -12.52 -11.98
N LEU A 189 -17.42 -12.05 -11.32
CA LEU A 189 -17.42 -10.79 -10.57
C LEU A 189 -17.80 -9.58 -11.44
N LEU A 190 -18.54 -8.64 -10.87
CA LEU A 190 -18.83 -7.34 -11.49
C LEU A 190 -17.60 -6.43 -11.44
N SER A 191 -17.58 -5.39 -12.28
CA SER A 191 -16.46 -4.44 -12.33
C SER A 191 -16.17 -3.79 -10.97
N LYS A 192 -17.20 -3.51 -10.16
CA LYS A 192 -17.04 -2.98 -8.80
C LYS A 192 -16.35 -3.97 -7.86
N GLU A 193 -16.67 -5.25 -7.99
CA GLU A 193 -16.09 -6.31 -7.16
C GLU A 193 -14.63 -6.57 -7.56
N LEU A 194 -14.33 -6.58 -8.87
CA LEU A 194 -12.94 -6.66 -9.36
C LEU A 194 -12.12 -5.47 -8.92
N LYS A 195 -12.68 -4.24 -8.94
CA LYS A 195 -11.99 -3.07 -8.37
C LYS A 195 -11.62 -3.32 -6.90
N ARG A 196 -12.56 -3.83 -6.10
CA ARG A 196 -12.30 -4.18 -4.69
C ARG A 196 -11.21 -5.23 -4.54
N LYS A 197 -11.13 -6.23 -5.43
CA LYS A 197 -9.99 -7.17 -5.44
C LYS A 197 -8.65 -6.45 -5.70
N GLY A 198 -8.64 -5.47 -6.61
CA GLY A 198 -7.47 -4.61 -6.82
C GLY A 198 -7.07 -3.81 -5.57
N ASP A 199 -8.06 -3.32 -4.81
CA ASP A 199 -7.81 -2.58 -3.57
C ASP A 199 -7.22 -3.51 -2.47
N LEU A 200 -7.63 -4.79 -2.41
CA LEU A 200 -6.99 -5.79 -1.54
C LEU A 200 -5.55 -6.10 -1.99
N LEU A 201 -5.31 -6.20 -3.28
CA LEU A 201 -3.97 -6.45 -3.81
C LEU A 201 -3.01 -5.29 -3.47
N ASP A 202 -3.46 -4.04 -3.61
CA ASP A 202 -2.64 -2.89 -3.22
C ASP A 202 -2.40 -2.83 -1.71
N SER A 203 -3.38 -3.18 -0.89
CA SER A 203 -3.18 -3.27 0.56
C SER A 203 -2.14 -4.33 0.95
N PHE A 204 -2.05 -5.44 0.21
CA PHE A 204 -0.97 -6.42 0.40
C PHE A 204 0.40 -5.78 0.14
N PHE A 205 0.56 -5.05 -0.98
CA PHE A 205 1.83 -4.39 -1.26
C PHE A 205 2.17 -3.29 -0.27
N CYS A 206 1.18 -2.58 0.29
CA CYS A 206 1.41 -1.64 1.40
C CYS A 206 2.05 -2.34 2.61
N ALA A 207 1.49 -3.48 3.05
CA ALA A 207 2.06 -4.26 4.15
C ALA A 207 3.43 -4.85 3.80
N TYR A 208 3.61 -5.29 2.55
CA TYR A 208 4.85 -5.89 2.09
C TYR A 208 6.01 -4.89 2.03
N VAL A 209 5.77 -3.64 1.64
CA VAL A 209 6.80 -2.58 1.70
C VAL A 209 7.31 -2.39 3.12
N LEU A 210 6.40 -2.37 4.12
CA LEU A 210 6.80 -2.27 5.54
C LEU A 210 7.63 -3.46 6.00
N LEU A 211 7.24 -4.68 5.59
CA LEU A 211 8.02 -5.88 5.87
C LEU A 211 9.43 -5.80 5.26
N LEU A 212 9.55 -5.30 4.04
CA LEU A 212 10.85 -5.11 3.38
C LEU A 212 11.71 -4.04 4.09
N ASP A 213 11.11 -2.93 4.51
CA ASP A 213 11.79 -1.89 5.29
C ASP A 213 12.26 -2.43 6.65
N TYR A 214 11.40 -3.14 7.36
CA TYR A 214 11.74 -3.81 8.63
C TYR A 214 12.88 -4.84 8.50
N LYS A 215 13.02 -5.48 7.35
CA LYS A 215 14.11 -6.42 7.03
C LYS A 215 15.36 -5.72 6.47
N ASP A 216 15.39 -4.40 6.47
CA ASP A 216 16.50 -3.58 5.95
C ASP A 216 16.87 -3.93 4.50
N ILE A 217 15.85 -4.14 3.67
CA ILE A 217 16.09 -4.40 2.24
C ILE A 217 16.52 -3.11 1.54
N SER A 218 17.77 -3.07 1.09
CA SER A 218 18.46 -1.87 0.59
C SER A 218 17.80 -1.17 -0.62
N SER A 219 16.85 -1.83 -1.30
CA SER A 219 16.09 -1.24 -2.40
C SER A 219 14.82 -0.51 -1.95
N VAL A 220 14.48 -0.55 -0.65
CA VAL A 220 13.40 0.27 -0.09
C VAL A 220 13.93 1.67 0.14
N GLU A 221 13.31 2.64 -0.52
CA GLU A 221 13.70 4.05 -0.45
C GLU A 221 12.61 4.91 0.19
N LEU A 222 13.05 5.82 1.05
CA LEU A 222 12.27 6.96 1.51
C LEU A 222 12.50 8.12 0.55
N ILE A 223 11.44 8.59 -0.11
CA ILE A 223 11.49 9.72 -1.03
C ILE A 223 10.73 10.89 -0.43
N GLY A 224 11.39 12.02 -0.25
CA GLY A 224 10.82 13.17 0.44
C GLY A 224 11.17 13.20 1.92
N ASN A 225 10.39 13.92 2.71
CA ASN A 225 10.58 14.06 4.15
C ASN A 225 9.24 14.34 4.87
N LYS A 226 9.25 14.19 6.19
CA LYS A 226 8.05 14.31 7.05
C LYS A 226 7.40 15.70 7.01
N GLN A 227 8.15 16.77 6.71
CA GLN A 227 7.66 18.15 6.67
C GLN A 227 6.88 18.44 5.39
N GLU A 228 7.40 17.97 4.25
CA GLU A 228 6.84 18.25 2.91
C GLU A 228 6.00 17.11 2.34
N GLY A 229 5.92 15.99 3.07
CA GLY A 229 5.36 14.72 2.62
C GLY A 229 6.44 13.82 2.02
N TYR A 230 6.35 12.54 2.29
CA TYR A 230 7.25 11.51 1.81
C TYR A 230 6.47 10.29 1.32
N ILE A 231 7.16 9.38 0.67
CA ILE A 231 6.64 8.05 0.30
C ILE A 231 7.76 7.03 0.54
N LEU A 232 7.45 5.98 1.29
CA LEU A 232 8.28 4.79 1.41
C LEU A 232 7.84 3.78 0.34
N THR A 233 8.78 3.30 -0.48
CA THR A 233 8.47 2.35 -1.56
C THR A 233 9.71 1.58 -2.01
N LEU A 234 9.50 0.42 -2.64
CA LEU A 234 10.58 -0.31 -3.30
C LEU A 234 10.82 0.28 -4.70
N ILE A 235 12.06 0.61 -5.02
CA ILE A 235 12.45 1.11 -6.34
C ILE A 235 13.49 0.17 -6.97
N GLU A 236 13.34 -0.11 -8.26
CA GLU A 236 14.38 -0.81 -9.03
C GLU A 236 15.67 0.01 -9.01
N ASN A 237 16.70 -0.53 -8.39
CA ASN A 237 18.07 -0.14 -8.69
C ASN A 237 18.54 -1.03 -9.83
N ASN A 238 18.76 -0.46 -11.00
CA ASN A 238 19.27 -1.20 -12.18
C ASN A 238 20.57 -1.96 -11.93
N ASP A 239 21.28 -1.65 -10.85
CA ASP A 239 22.59 -2.25 -10.54
C ASP A 239 22.54 -3.29 -9.38
N ARG A 240 21.41 -3.48 -8.68
CA ARG A 240 21.37 -4.32 -7.46
C ARG A 240 20.38 -5.49 -7.46
N LEU A 241 19.43 -5.58 -8.37
CA LEU A 241 18.56 -6.75 -8.49
C LEU A 241 19.31 -8.01 -8.97
N THR A 242 20.49 -7.86 -9.55
CA THR A 242 21.37 -8.97 -9.93
C THR A 242 21.97 -9.70 -8.73
N ASP A 243 22.04 -9.10 -7.56
CA ASP A 243 22.61 -9.73 -6.35
C ASP A 243 21.63 -10.68 -5.66
N PHE A 244 20.32 -10.55 -5.90
CA PHE A 244 19.29 -11.47 -5.39
C PHE A 244 19.05 -12.68 -6.31
N MET A 245 19.63 -12.69 -7.52
CA MET A 245 19.50 -13.78 -8.50
C MET A 245 20.72 -14.71 -8.51
N LYS A 246 21.65 -14.59 -7.58
CA LYS A 246 22.76 -15.50 -7.32
C LYS A 246 22.55 -16.25 -6.01
#